data_4c56b86ec882d4f95a49faa01161ef78
#
_entry.id   4c56b86ec882d4f95a49faa01161ef78
#
_cell.length_a   1.000
_cell.length_b   1.000
_cell.length_c   1.000
_cell.angle_alpha   90.00
_cell.angle_beta   90.00
_cell.angle_gamma   90.00
#
_symmetry.space_group_name_H-M   'P 1'
#
loop_
_entity.id
_entity.type
_entity.pdbx_description
1 polymer ?
#
loop_
_entity_poly.entity_id
_entity_poly.type
_entity_poly.pdbx_seq_one_letter_code
_entity_poly.pdbx_strand_id
1 'polypeptide(L)'
;MKRKAFIVLIFLLSFAIRFSLEEYQKIILKGVNVEREKNNLKPLKIDNRLNKIAIVKAKDMTREKKMSHTSKKFGVTFNLIKKEGIFYTKAAENIASGHKTPEFVTERWLKSKGHRKNILERDYRFIGIGKATDNDGKIYWVQIFTN
;
A
#
# COMPACT_ATOMS: atom_id res chain seq x y z
N MET A 1 -35.02 15.63 -24.38
CA MET A 1 -34.54 14.26 -24.11
C MET A 1 -33.03 14.04 -24.17
N LYS A 2 -32.21 15.09 -24.38
CA LYS A 2 -30.73 14.95 -24.50
C LYS A 2 -29.94 15.10 -23.18
N ARG A 3 -30.58 15.51 -22.07
CA ARG A 3 -29.87 15.77 -20.78
C ARG A 3 -29.61 14.53 -19.90
N LYS A 4 -30.41 13.45 -20.07
CA LYS A 4 -30.25 12.24 -19.21
C LYS A 4 -29.06 11.34 -19.58
N ALA A 5 -28.67 11.30 -20.86
CA ALA A 5 -27.54 10.48 -21.32
C ALA A 5 -26.17 11.00 -20.85
N PHE A 6 -26.02 12.35 -20.71
CA PHE A 6 -24.77 12.97 -20.31
C PHE A 6 -24.43 12.71 -18.82
N ILE A 7 -25.45 12.69 -17.96
CA ILE A 7 -25.29 12.44 -16.52
C ILE A 7 -24.87 10.97 -16.26
N VAL A 8 -25.44 10.03 -17.02
CA VAL A 8 -25.09 8.59 -16.89
C VAL A 8 -23.65 8.32 -17.35
N LEU A 9 -23.18 8.99 -18.40
CA LEU A 9 -21.82 8.83 -18.91
C LEU A 9 -20.76 9.37 -17.92
N ILE A 10 -21.03 10.50 -17.27
CA ILE A 10 -20.14 11.08 -16.24
C ILE A 10 -20.09 10.16 -15.00
N PHE A 11 -21.21 9.55 -14.61
CA PHE A 11 -21.25 8.61 -13.50
C PHE A 11 -20.47 7.31 -13.80
N LEU A 12 -20.55 6.80 -15.03
CA LEU A 12 -19.78 5.62 -15.46
C LEU A 12 -18.28 5.91 -15.54
N LEU A 13 -17.86 7.09 -16.03
CA LEU A 13 -16.45 7.48 -16.04
C LEU A 13 -15.89 7.64 -14.63
N SER A 14 -16.63 8.25 -13.71
CA SER A 14 -16.19 8.42 -12.32
C SER A 14 -16.11 7.08 -11.56
N PHE A 15 -16.93 6.11 -11.93
CA PHE A 15 -16.90 4.74 -11.38
C PHE A 15 -15.70 3.95 -11.90
N ALA A 16 -15.36 4.07 -13.19
CA ALA A 16 -14.20 3.41 -13.80
C ALA A 16 -12.85 3.95 -13.22
N ILE A 17 -12.77 5.25 -12.92
CA ILE A 17 -11.57 5.86 -12.32
C ILE A 17 -11.33 5.38 -10.88
N ARG A 18 -12.37 4.97 -10.16
CA ARG A 18 -12.26 4.53 -8.75
C ARG A 18 -11.57 3.18 -8.53
N PHE A 19 -11.42 2.36 -9.56
CA PHE A 19 -10.86 1.00 -9.44
C PHE A 19 -9.49 0.81 -10.10
N SER A 20 -8.91 1.84 -10.72
CA SER A 20 -7.59 1.70 -11.28
C SER A 20 -6.53 1.88 -10.19
N LEU A 21 -5.59 0.92 -10.11
CA LEU A 21 -4.41 1.06 -9.26
C LEU A 21 -3.56 2.22 -9.77
N GLU A 22 -3.02 2.98 -8.83
CA GLU A 22 -1.99 3.97 -9.12
C GLU A 22 -0.75 3.28 -9.70
N GLU A 23 -0.04 3.96 -10.60
CA GLU A 23 1.10 3.37 -11.30
C GLU A 23 2.18 2.85 -10.34
N TYR A 24 2.49 3.61 -9.27
CA TYR A 24 3.45 3.16 -8.26
C TYR A 24 3.03 1.87 -7.55
N GLN A 25 1.72 1.65 -7.35
CA GLN A 25 1.19 0.42 -6.73
C GLN A 25 1.41 -0.78 -7.64
N LYS A 26 1.20 -0.62 -8.95
CA LYS A 26 1.45 -1.68 -9.94
C LYS A 26 2.93 -2.07 -9.99
N ILE A 27 3.82 -1.08 -9.99
CA ILE A 27 5.27 -1.29 -10.02
C ILE A 27 5.73 -2.05 -8.77
N ILE A 28 5.32 -1.61 -7.59
CA ILE A 28 5.69 -2.27 -6.32
C ILE A 28 5.12 -3.69 -6.25
N LEU A 29 3.84 -3.87 -6.59
CA LEU A 29 3.20 -5.19 -6.61
C LEU A 29 3.93 -6.15 -7.54
N LYS A 30 4.27 -5.70 -8.75
CA LYS A 30 5.04 -6.50 -9.71
C LYS A 30 6.38 -6.92 -9.14
N GLY A 31 7.16 -6.00 -8.58
CA GLY A 31 8.46 -6.29 -7.98
C GLY A 31 8.38 -7.29 -6.84
N VAL A 32 7.40 -7.12 -5.94
CA VAL A 32 7.11 -8.05 -4.85
C VAL A 32 6.77 -9.44 -5.38
N ASN A 33 5.87 -9.54 -6.36
CA ASN A 33 5.40 -10.83 -6.87
C ASN A 33 6.45 -11.57 -7.70
N VAL A 34 7.30 -10.85 -8.43
CA VAL A 34 8.47 -11.45 -9.11
C VAL A 34 9.40 -12.12 -8.09
N GLU A 35 9.66 -11.45 -6.96
CA GLU A 35 10.51 -12.02 -5.92
C GLU A 35 9.84 -13.20 -5.19
N ARG A 36 8.54 -13.12 -4.95
CA ARG A 36 7.78 -14.24 -4.38
C ARG A 36 7.79 -15.46 -5.29
N GLU A 37 7.58 -15.28 -6.60
CA GLU A 37 7.64 -16.36 -7.59
C GLU A 37 9.01 -17.05 -7.62
N LYS A 38 10.12 -16.29 -7.59
CA LYS A 38 11.48 -16.83 -7.48
C LYS A 38 11.68 -17.71 -6.23
N ASN A 39 10.88 -17.48 -5.19
CA ASN A 39 10.91 -18.24 -3.94
C ASN A 39 9.77 -19.28 -3.83
N ASN A 40 9.13 -19.63 -4.94
CA ASN A 40 8.02 -20.60 -5.02
C ASN A 40 6.83 -20.24 -4.10
N LEU A 41 6.52 -18.95 -3.96
CA LEU A 41 5.42 -18.44 -3.18
C LEU A 41 4.29 -17.92 -4.08
N LYS A 42 3.04 -18.06 -3.63
CA LYS A 42 1.89 -17.51 -4.34
C LYS A 42 1.98 -15.99 -4.42
N PRO A 43 1.58 -15.38 -5.55
CA PRO A 43 1.54 -13.93 -5.68
C PRO A 43 0.54 -13.32 -4.70
N LEU A 44 0.86 -12.13 -4.20
CA LEU A 44 -0.05 -11.32 -3.40
C LEU A 44 -1.06 -10.61 -4.32
N LYS A 45 -2.27 -10.41 -3.78
CA LYS A 45 -3.35 -9.64 -4.41
C LYS A 45 -3.52 -8.31 -3.68
N ILE A 46 -3.83 -7.25 -4.43
CA ILE A 46 -4.20 -5.97 -3.84
C ILE A 46 -5.53 -6.11 -3.09
N ASP A 47 -5.57 -5.61 -1.86
CA ASP A 47 -6.81 -5.23 -1.18
C ASP A 47 -6.89 -3.69 -1.14
N ASN A 48 -7.89 -3.12 -1.80
CA ASN A 48 -8.05 -1.67 -1.88
C ASN A 48 -8.33 -1.01 -0.52
N ARG A 49 -8.85 -1.76 0.46
CA ARG A 49 -9.02 -1.27 1.84
C ARG A 49 -7.65 -1.13 2.51
N LEU A 50 -6.75 -2.09 2.29
CA LEU A 50 -5.36 -2.00 2.75
C LEU A 50 -4.59 -0.87 2.05
N ASN A 51 -4.84 -0.62 0.76
CA ASN A 51 -4.27 0.55 0.06
C ASN A 51 -4.66 1.86 0.75
N LYS A 52 -5.95 2.02 1.10
CA LYS A 52 -6.43 3.22 1.81
C LYS A 52 -5.74 3.39 3.16
N ILE A 53 -5.61 2.30 3.92
CA ILE A 53 -4.93 2.31 5.22
C ILE A 53 -3.44 2.67 5.04
N ALA A 54 -2.76 2.09 4.05
CA ALA A 54 -1.36 2.39 3.74
C ALA A 54 -1.15 3.87 3.38
N ILE A 55 -2.07 4.46 2.61
CA ILE A 55 -2.05 5.89 2.28
C ILE A 55 -2.28 6.75 3.53
N VAL A 56 -3.22 6.38 4.40
CA VAL A 56 -3.45 7.08 5.69
C VAL A 56 -2.19 7.04 6.55
N LYS A 57 -1.53 5.89 6.63
CA LYS A 57 -0.26 5.73 7.37
C LYS A 57 0.86 6.58 6.77
N ALA A 58 1.01 6.58 5.44
CA ALA A 58 2.01 7.40 4.77
C ALA A 58 1.78 8.91 5.03
N LYS A 59 0.52 9.38 4.92
CA LYS A 59 0.14 10.77 5.25
C LYS A 59 0.39 11.12 6.72
N ASP A 60 0.21 10.19 7.62
CA ASP A 60 0.50 10.41 9.04
C ASP A 60 1.99 10.62 9.27
N MET A 61 2.86 9.82 8.64
CA MET A 61 4.30 10.00 8.70
C MET A 61 4.76 11.34 8.10
N THR A 62 4.09 11.86 7.04
CA THR A 62 4.41 13.20 6.50
C THR A 62 4.10 14.30 7.51
N ARG A 63 2.98 14.20 8.24
CA ARG A 63 2.60 15.19 9.27
C ARG A 63 3.55 15.18 10.45
N GLU A 64 3.94 14.01 10.91
CA GLU A 64 4.87 13.85 12.03
C GLU A 64 6.32 14.09 11.61
N LYS A 65 6.60 14.22 10.30
CA LYS A 65 7.96 14.30 9.70
C LYS A 65 8.88 13.17 10.22
N LYS A 66 8.29 12.01 10.50
CA LYS A 66 8.95 10.88 11.12
C LYS A 66 8.50 9.55 10.52
N MET A 67 9.47 8.72 10.16
CA MET A 67 9.24 7.32 9.82
C MET A 67 9.07 6.52 11.11
N SER A 68 7.88 5.99 11.35
CA SER A 68 7.55 5.23 12.56
C SER A 68 6.42 4.24 12.30
N HIS A 69 6.50 3.05 12.88
CA HIS A 69 5.40 2.08 12.90
C HIS A 69 4.24 2.53 13.80
N THR A 70 4.49 3.44 14.74
CA THR A 70 3.48 3.95 15.67
C THR A 70 3.11 5.39 15.34
N SER A 71 1.81 5.66 15.24
CA SER A 71 1.22 6.99 15.08
C SER A 71 0.77 7.55 16.41
N LYS A 72 0.95 8.85 16.62
CA LYS A 72 0.35 9.55 17.78
C LYS A 72 -1.19 9.57 17.70
N LYS A 73 -1.75 9.50 16.49
CA LYS A 73 -3.19 9.60 16.24
C LYS A 73 -3.93 8.29 16.42
N PHE A 74 -3.39 7.16 15.95
CA PHE A 74 -4.09 5.86 15.91
C PHE A 74 -3.28 4.68 16.46
N GLY A 75 -2.07 4.93 16.99
CA GLY A 75 -1.19 3.87 17.47
C GLY A 75 -0.58 3.07 16.31
N VAL A 76 -0.59 1.76 16.40
CA VAL A 76 -0.09 0.88 15.32
C VAL A 76 -1.08 0.79 14.16
N THR A 77 -0.59 0.62 12.96
CA THR A 77 -1.40 0.51 11.73
C THR A 77 -2.44 -0.60 11.78
N PHE A 78 -2.18 -1.67 12.53
CA PHE A 78 -3.11 -2.79 12.73
C PHE A 78 -4.42 -2.38 13.41
N ASN A 79 -4.45 -1.30 14.17
CA ASN A 79 -5.68 -0.73 14.71
C ASN A 79 -6.62 -0.24 13.59
N LEU A 80 -6.05 0.34 12.53
CA LEU A 80 -6.83 0.76 11.35
C LEU A 80 -7.39 -0.44 10.57
N ILE A 81 -6.61 -1.52 10.45
CA ILE A 81 -7.05 -2.75 9.77
C ILE A 81 -8.27 -3.34 10.49
N LYS A 82 -8.22 -3.42 11.82
CA LYS A 82 -9.34 -3.88 12.65
C LYS A 82 -10.56 -2.98 12.51
N LYS A 83 -10.37 -1.65 12.52
CA LYS A 83 -11.45 -0.67 12.36
C LYS A 83 -12.16 -0.80 11.01
N GLU A 84 -11.45 -1.12 9.94
CA GLU A 84 -12.02 -1.39 8.62
C GLU A 84 -12.71 -2.77 8.50
N GLY A 85 -12.75 -3.55 9.57
CA GLY A 85 -13.38 -4.87 9.58
C GLY A 85 -12.65 -5.92 8.74
N ILE A 86 -11.35 -5.75 8.52
CA ILE A 86 -10.53 -6.74 7.81
C ILE A 86 -10.08 -7.80 8.79
N PHE A 87 -10.51 -9.04 8.55
CA PHE A 87 -10.07 -10.19 9.33
C PHE A 87 -8.71 -10.68 8.88
N TYR A 88 -7.83 -10.96 9.82
CA TYR A 88 -6.53 -11.57 9.59
C TYR A 88 -6.04 -12.29 10.86
N THR A 89 -5.20 -13.28 10.70
CA THR A 89 -4.45 -13.93 11.79
C THR A 89 -2.98 -13.54 11.79
N LYS A 90 -2.48 -13.11 10.63
CA LYS A 90 -1.12 -12.58 10.45
C LYS A 90 -1.17 -11.26 9.68
N ALA A 91 -0.40 -10.29 10.12
CA ALA A 91 -0.20 -9.02 9.43
C ALA A 91 1.22 -8.51 9.64
N ALA A 92 1.73 -7.74 8.69
CA ALA A 92 2.99 -7.04 8.80
C ALA A 92 2.94 -5.70 8.07
N GLU A 93 3.89 -4.85 8.39
CA GLU A 93 4.07 -3.55 7.78
C GLU A 93 5.54 -3.34 7.40
N ASN A 94 5.78 -2.88 6.18
CA ASN A 94 7.05 -2.31 5.75
C ASN A 94 6.88 -0.82 5.53
N ILE A 95 7.78 -0.02 6.07
CA ILE A 95 7.82 1.43 5.86
C ILE A 95 9.18 1.85 5.34
N ALA A 96 9.21 2.93 4.57
CA ALA A 96 10.44 3.55 4.09
C ALA A 96 10.24 5.05 3.84
N SER A 97 11.30 5.80 3.78
CA SER A 97 11.25 7.22 3.43
C SER A 97 12.48 7.69 2.65
N GLY A 98 12.31 8.75 1.86
CA GLY A 98 13.37 9.40 1.10
C GLY A 98 13.72 8.74 -0.24
N HIS A 99 13.15 7.59 -0.56
CA HIS A 99 13.32 6.93 -1.86
C HIS A 99 12.41 7.60 -2.89
N LYS A 100 12.97 7.96 -4.05
CA LYS A 100 12.26 8.77 -5.05
C LYS A 100 11.35 7.97 -5.98
N THR A 101 11.63 6.68 -6.19
CA THR A 101 10.89 5.84 -7.13
C THR A 101 10.36 4.56 -6.50
N PRO A 102 9.24 4.01 -7.00
CA PRO A 102 8.69 2.74 -6.54
C PRO A 102 9.62 1.54 -6.78
N GLU A 103 10.39 1.56 -7.86
CA GLU A 103 11.39 0.53 -8.15
C GLU A 103 12.48 0.52 -7.08
N PHE A 104 13.02 1.69 -6.77
CA PHE A 104 14.12 1.82 -5.82
C PHE A 104 13.68 1.46 -4.39
N VAL A 105 12.52 1.90 -3.94
CA VAL A 105 12.03 1.52 -2.60
C VAL A 105 11.79 0.01 -2.51
N THR A 106 11.26 -0.62 -3.57
CA THR A 106 11.06 -2.08 -3.63
C THR A 106 12.39 -2.81 -3.52
N GLU A 107 13.40 -2.39 -4.27
CA GLU A 107 14.75 -2.94 -4.18
C GLU A 107 15.34 -2.81 -2.76
N ARG A 108 15.16 -1.65 -2.12
CA ARG A 108 15.65 -1.42 -0.74
C ARG A 108 14.96 -2.33 0.27
N TRP A 109 13.65 -2.52 0.16
CA TRP A 109 12.93 -3.48 1.00
C TRP A 109 13.42 -4.92 0.79
N LEU A 110 13.66 -5.32 -0.46
CA LEU A 110 14.16 -6.66 -0.78
C LEU A 110 15.59 -6.91 -0.29
N LYS A 111 16.42 -5.87 -0.19
CA LYS A 111 17.79 -5.95 0.37
C LYS A 111 17.83 -5.92 1.90
N SER A 112 16.77 -5.50 2.56
CA SER A 112 16.66 -5.48 4.02
C SER A 112 16.12 -6.80 4.54
N LYS A 113 16.86 -7.48 5.41
CA LYS A 113 16.47 -8.80 5.95
C LYS A 113 15.07 -8.80 6.57
N GLY A 114 14.74 -7.80 7.38
CA GLY A 114 13.44 -7.69 8.04
C GLY A 114 12.29 -7.42 7.08
N HIS A 115 12.47 -6.45 6.18
CA HIS A 115 11.46 -6.13 5.16
C HIS A 115 11.25 -7.27 4.16
N ARG A 116 12.34 -7.90 3.71
CA ARG A 116 12.31 -9.06 2.83
C ARG A 116 11.56 -10.24 3.47
N LYS A 117 11.76 -10.49 4.77
CA LYS A 117 11.02 -11.53 5.51
C LYS A 117 9.51 -11.31 5.42
N ASN A 118 9.04 -10.08 5.58
CA ASN A 118 7.62 -9.76 5.43
C ASN A 118 7.13 -10.01 4.00
N ILE A 119 7.89 -9.60 2.98
CA ILE A 119 7.53 -9.82 1.56
C ILE A 119 7.44 -11.31 1.23
N LEU A 120 8.28 -12.15 1.82
CA LEU A 120 8.36 -13.59 1.54
C LEU A 120 7.59 -14.46 2.54
N GLU A 121 6.81 -13.87 3.45
CA GLU A 121 5.95 -14.67 4.34
C GLU A 121 4.93 -15.47 3.52
N ARG A 122 4.97 -16.80 3.71
CA ARG A 122 4.17 -17.76 2.92
C ARG A 122 2.67 -17.58 3.11
N ASP A 123 2.26 -17.22 4.32
CA ASP A 123 0.84 -17.19 4.68
C ASP A 123 0.13 -15.93 4.16
N TYR A 124 0.85 -14.87 3.79
CA TYR A 124 0.21 -13.67 3.26
C TYR A 124 -0.45 -13.92 1.90
N ARG A 125 -1.61 -13.31 1.73
CA ARG A 125 -2.46 -13.34 0.52
C ARG A 125 -2.68 -11.95 -0.06
N PHE A 126 -2.73 -10.93 0.79
CA PHE A 126 -3.11 -9.58 0.41
C PHE A 126 -2.03 -8.58 0.75
N ILE A 127 -1.96 -7.53 -0.06
CA ILE A 127 -1.08 -6.39 0.14
C ILE A 127 -1.84 -5.09 -0.08
N GLY A 128 -1.55 -4.11 0.77
CA GLY A 128 -1.89 -2.70 0.57
C GLY A 128 -0.63 -1.88 0.39
N ILE A 129 -0.66 -0.93 -0.52
CA ILE A 129 0.49 -0.09 -0.86
C ILE A 129 0.08 1.36 -0.86
N GLY A 130 0.81 2.20 -0.12
CA GLY A 130 0.56 3.62 -0.03
C GLY A 130 1.83 4.46 -0.06
N LYS A 131 1.70 5.69 -0.52
CA LYS A 131 2.72 6.73 -0.42
C LYS A 131 2.11 8.08 -0.09
N ALA A 132 2.90 8.95 0.47
CA ALA A 132 2.61 10.38 0.61
C ALA A 132 3.92 11.17 0.57
N THR A 133 3.84 12.41 0.10
CA THR A 133 4.99 13.32 0.00
C THR A 133 4.78 14.48 0.94
N ASP A 134 5.78 14.82 1.74
CA ASP A 134 5.72 16.01 2.60
C ASP A 134 6.05 17.29 1.83
N ASN A 135 5.94 18.44 2.51
CA ASN A 135 6.16 19.76 1.91
C ASN A 135 7.62 19.99 1.45
N ASP A 136 8.56 19.18 1.96
CA ASP A 136 9.96 19.25 1.58
C ASP A 136 10.29 18.28 0.41
N GLY A 137 9.28 17.60 -0.15
CA GLY A 137 9.41 16.66 -1.25
C GLY A 137 9.86 15.27 -0.84
N LYS A 138 9.96 14.98 0.46
CA LYS A 138 10.33 13.66 0.96
C LYS A 138 9.14 12.71 0.88
N ILE A 139 9.34 11.56 0.22
CA ILE A 139 8.32 10.55 0.04
C ILE A 139 8.39 9.52 1.17
N TYR A 140 7.22 9.19 1.72
CA TYR A 140 7.03 8.13 2.69
C TYR A 140 6.24 7.00 2.05
N TRP A 141 6.70 5.75 2.23
CA TRP A 141 6.19 4.56 1.59
C TRP A 141 5.72 3.54 2.62
N VAL A 142 4.64 2.84 2.31
CA VAL A 142 4.05 1.83 3.20
C VAL A 142 3.62 0.62 2.39
N GLN A 143 3.96 -0.58 2.87
CA GLN A 143 3.33 -1.85 2.50
C GLN A 143 2.67 -2.44 3.73
N ILE A 144 1.46 -2.95 3.58
CA ILE A 144 0.72 -3.69 4.61
C ILE A 144 0.40 -5.07 4.04
N PHE A 145 0.65 -6.11 4.82
CA PHE A 145 0.40 -7.50 4.43
C PHE A 145 -0.60 -8.13 5.37
N THR A 146 -1.51 -8.96 4.83
CA THR A 146 -2.42 -9.82 5.61
C THR A 146 -2.57 -11.18 4.92
N ASN A 147 -2.96 -12.18 5.73
CA ASN A 147 -3.35 -13.49 5.21
C ASN A 147 -4.85 -13.57 4.92
#